data_d949d384bf03858302dc0cc80a30611e
#
_entry.id   d949d384bf03858302dc0cc80a30611e
#
_cell.length_a   1.000
_cell.length_b   1.000
_cell.length_c   1.000
_cell.angle_alpha   90.00
_cell.angle_beta   90.00
_cell.angle_gamma   90.00
#
_symmetry.space_group_name_H-M   'P 1'
#
loop_
_entity.id
_entity.type
_entity.pdbx_description
1 polymer ?
#
loop_
_entity_poly.entity_id
_entity_poly.type
_entity_poly.pdbx_seq_one_letter_code
_entity_poly.pdbx_strand_id
1 'polypeptide(L)'
;MWRGVPSASPGLRGKAVQTGGTMMLAFMRRAACAAIIGSLVPASGPSAAQDRRQGEPGQFDYYVLVLSWSPSFCADSAERDPSRTARNPQCGPRPFSFVVHGLWPQYERGFPEYCQVPAPRLNRNIVSAMLDLMPAPALIFHEWDRHGVCSGLSADAYFETIRKARAVVKIPPQYLDLSAALTVTPEEVEAAFIKANPGLSPEGISISCGSRRLGDVKICLTRDLKFRGCEEIERRTCRRDNLIMPPVRGGGAG
;
A
#
# COMPACT_ATOMS: atom_id res chain seq x y z
N MET A 1 -41.40 32.05 -13.57
CA MET A 1 -41.73 33.41 -13.05
C MET A 1 -40.69 33.73 -11.97
N TRP A 2 -40.13 34.96 -12.12
CA TRP A 2 -39.18 35.71 -11.29
C TRP A 2 -37.73 35.22 -11.35
N ARG A 3 -36.82 35.81 -12.14
CA ARG A 3 -36.14 37.13 -12.17
C ARG A 3 -35.57 37.46 -10.77
N GLY A 4 -34.34 37.84 -10.56
CA GLY A 4 -33.33 38.46 -11.40
C GLY A 4 -32.05 38.71 -10.58
N VAL A 5 -31.00 38.94 -11.28
CA VAL A 5 -29.69 39.55 -10.94
C VAL A 5 -29.91 41.07 -10.91
N PRO A 6 -29.04 41.97 -10.38
CA PRO A 6 -27.60 42.02 -10.58
C PRO A 6 -26.76 42.69 -9.44
N SER A 7 -25.39 42.56 -9.57
CA SER A 7 -24.41 43.66 -9.77
C SER A 7 -24.14 44.58 -8.56
N ALA A 8 -22.93 44.93 -8.14
CA ALA A 8 -21.84 45.61 -8.81
C ALA A 8 -20.70 45.91 -7.81
N SER A 9 -19.46 45.94 -8.30
CA SER A 9 -18.30 46.60 -7.64
C SER A 9 -18.45 48.12 -7.60
N PRO A 10 -17.64 48.84 -6.78
CA PRO A 10 -16.45 49.56 -7.27
C PRO A 10 -15.30 49.52 -6.23
N GLY A 11 -14.05 49.48 -6.55
CA GLY A 11 -13.15 50.36 -7.22
C GLY A 11 -12.79 51.65 -6.46
N LEU A 12 -11.59 51.69 -5.81
CA LEU A 12 -10.98 52.96 -5.48
C LEU A 12 -9.44 52.87 -5.61
N ARG A 13 -8.95 53.74 -6.45
CA ARG A 13 -7.58 54.17 -6.71
C ARG A 13 -7.11 55.14 -5.63
N GLY A 14 -5.84 55.28 -5.51
CA GLY A 14 -5.18 56.47 -4.95
C GLY A 14 -3.85 56.09 -4.29
N LYS A 15 -2.79 56.61 -4.56
CA LYS A 15 -2.10 57.73 -5.21
C LYS A 15 -0.63 57.60 -4.77
N ALA A 16 0.27 57.77 -5.69
CA ALA A 16 1.69 57.96 -5.44
C ALA A 16 1.95 59.31 -4.80
N VAL A 17 2.91 59.39 -3.90
CA VAL A 17 3.59 60.63 -3.49
C VAL A 17 5.07 60.41 -3.56
N GLN A 18 5.71 61.12 -4.48
CA GLN A 18 7.14 61.40 -4.52
C GLN A 18 7.43 62.69 -3.78
N THR A 19 8.42 62.72 -2.94
CA THR A 19 9.28 63.90 -2.61
C THR A 19 10.56 63.28 -2.08
N GLY A 20 11.77 63.52 -2.60
CA GLY A 20 12.38 64.74 -2.96
C GLY A 20 13.58 64.99 -2.03
N GLY A 21 14.83 64.68 -2.45
CA GLY A 21 16.05 65.42 -2.21
C GLY A 21 16.66 65.37 -0.81
N THR A 22 17.89 64.91 -0.69
CA THR A 22 19.03 65.80 -0.45
C THR A 22 20.31 65.00 -0.34
N MET A 23 21.27 65.40 -1.15
CA MET A 23 22.69 64.96 -1.22
C MET A 23 23.44 65.45 0.03
N MET A 24 24.17 64.56 0.73
CA MET A 24 25.28 65.00 1.58
C MET A 24 26.42 63.98 1.51
N LEU A 25 27.51 64.39 0.90
CA LEU A 25 28.84 63.76 0.96
C LEU A 25 29.32 63.77 2.41
N ALA A 26 29.90 62.67 2.88
CA ALA A 26 31.17 62.71 3.66
C ALA A 26 31.68 61.32 4.09
N PHE A 27 32.95 61.14 3.81
CA PHE A 27 33.97 60.34 4.51
C PHE A 27 34.00 58.83 4.45
N MET A 28 34.96 58.41 3.65
CA MET A 28 35.62 57.10 3.68
C MET A 28 36.13 56.74 5.09
N ARG A 29 35.69 55.62 5.60
CA ARG A 29 36.53 54.82 6.51
C ARG A 29 36.51 53.39 5.99
N ARG A 30 37.68 52.97 5.50
CA ARG A 30 37.95 51.58 5.12
C ARG A 30 37.99 50.74 6.40
N ALA A 31 36.96 50.00 6.64
CA ALA A 31 36.97 48.87 7.58
C ALA A 31 37.11 47.58 6.75
N ALA A 32 38.25 46.93 6.88
CA ALA A 32 38.52 45.62 6.29
C ALA A 32 37.66 44.61 7.04
N CYS A 33 36.51 44.24 6.49
CA CYS A 33 35.78 43.06 6.93
C CYS A 33 36.43 41.84 6.30
N ALA A 34 37.16 41.06 7.12
CA ALA A 34 37.56 39.71 6.78
C ALA A 34 36.30 38.84 6.65
N ALA A 35 35.92 38.55 5.42
CA ALA A 35 34.85 37.60 5.16
C ALA A 35 35.37 36.20 5.51
N ILE A 36 34.95 35.66 6.65
CA ILE A 36 35.10 34.25 6.96
C ILE A 36 34.06 33.52 6.07
N ILE A 37 34.54 33.02 4.93
CA ILE A 37 33.79 32.09 4.10
C ILE A 37 33.78 30.75 4.86
N GLY A 38 32.80 30.60 5.75
CA GLY A 38 32.48 29.31 6.34
C GLY A 38 31.98 28.36 5.23
N SER A 39 32.85 27.44 4.81
CA SER A 39 32.47 26.36 3.91
C SER A 39 31.41 25.50 4.60
N LEU A 40 30.14 25.76 4.30
CA LEU A 40 29.06 24.82 4.59
C LEU A 40 29.29 23.57 3.73
N VAL A 41 29.97 22.57 4.30
CA VAL A 41 29.98 21.22 3.74
C VAL A 41 28.58 20.68 3.95
N PRO A 42 27.80 20.41 2.89
CA PRO A 42 26.53 19.74 3.07
C PRO A 42 26.84 18.36 3.66
N ALA A 43 26.32 18.06 4.85
CA ALA A 43 26.31 16.73 5.41
C ALA A 43 25.47 15.86 4.48
N SER A 44 26.11 15.15 3.56
CA SER A 44 25.48 14.09 2.77
C SER A 44 25.11 13.00 3.75
N GLY A 45 23.84 13.01 4.21
CA GLY A 45 23.28 11.88 4.93
C GLY A 45 23.44 10.61 4.09
N PRO A 46 23.48 9.42 4.72
CA PRO A 46 23.59 8.18 3.99
C PRO A 46 22.39 8.07 3.05
N SER A 47 22.62 8.27 1.78
CA SER A 47 21.67 7.92 0.72
C SER A 47 21.45 6.42 0.86
N ALA A 48 20.22 5.99 1.15
CA ALA A 48 19.90 4.58 1.13
C ALA A 48 20.29 4.06 -0.26
N ALA A 49 21.36 3.26 -0.30
CA ALA A 49 21.86 2.73 -1.56
C ALA A 49 20.72 1.91 -2.20
N GLN A 50 20.26 2.35 -3.35
CA GLN A 50 19.26 1.62 -4.13
C GLN A 50 19.85 0.24 -4.47
N ASP A 51 19.05 -0.82 -4.28
CA ASP A 51 19.49 -2.17 -4.62
C ASP A 51 19.84 -2.22 -6.10
N ARG A 52 21.03 -2.73 -6.43
CA ARG A 52 21.51 -2.79 -7.82
C ARG A 52 20.67 -3.71 -8.69
N ARG A 53 19.90 -4.59 -8.09
CA ARG A 53 18.96 -5.51 -8.76
C ARG A 53 17.62 -4.85 -9.09
N GLN A 54 17.41 -3.59 -8.69
CA GLN A 54 16.17 -2.87 -8.92
C GLN A 54 15.81 -2.85 -10.41
N GLY A 55 14.63 -3.36 -10.74
CA GLY A 55 14.16 -3.46 -12.12
C GLY A 55 14.58 -4.72 -12.87
N GLU A 56 15.39 -5.61 -12.29
CA GLU A 56 15.80 -6.86 -12.93
C GLU A 56 14.82 -8.00 -12.60
N PRO A 57 14.05 -8.53 -13.58
CA PRO A 57 13.14 -9.64 -13.36
C PRO A 57 13.86 -10.87 -12.79
N GLY A 58 13.27 -11.51 -11.79
CA GLY A 58 13.80 -12.72 -11.16
C GLY A 58 14.89 -12.47 -10.09
N GLN A 59 15.34 -11.23 -9.95
CA GLN A 59 16.33 -10.83 -8.96
C GLN A 59 15.64 -10.33 -7.68
N PHE A 60 15.27 -11.25 -6.80
CA PHE A 60 14.65 -10.94 -5.51
C PHE A 60 14.99 -12.05 -4.50
N ASP A 61 14.77 -11.82 -3.21
CA ASP A 61 15.19 -12.72 -2.16
C ASP A 61 14.05 -13.65 -1.69
N TYR A 62 12.82 -13.13 -1.55
CA TYR A 62 11.68 -13.86 -1.03
C TYR A 62 10.35 -13.29 -1.53
N TYR A 63 9.25 -13.97 -1.23
CA TYR A 63 7.89 -13.50 -1.49
C TYR A 63 7.19 -13.04 -0.22
N VAL A 64 6.31 -12.06 -0.38
CA VAL A 64 5.27 -11.74 0.61
C VAL A 64 3.91 -12.06 0.00
N LEU A 65 3.22 -13.02 0.60
CA LEU A 65 1.79 -13.25 0.32
C LEU A 65 0.97 -12.25 1.12
N VAL A 66 0.14 -11.48 0.43
CA VAL A 66 -0.73 -10.47 1.04
C VAL A 66 -2.17 -10.91 0.95
N LEU A 67 -2.83 -11.01 2.11
CA LEU A 67 -4.21 -11.41 2.27
C LEU A 67 -5.02 -10.25 2.84
N SER A 68 -5.93 -9.66 2.04
CA SER A 68 -6.77 -8.56 2.49
C SER A 68 -8.05 -9.06 3.16
N TRP A 69 -8.42 -8.46 4.30
CA TRP A 69 -9.75 -8.66 4.88
C TRP A 69 -10.79 -7.93 4.03
N SER A 70 -11.47 -8.70 3.18
CA SER A 70 -12.37 -8.16 2.16
C SER A 70 -13.47 -7.25 2.73
N PRO A 71 -14.12 -7.54 3.88
CA PRO A 71 -15.13 -6.65 4.45
C PRO A 71 -14.57 -5.28 4.86
N SER A 72 -13.34 -5.20 5.38
CA SER A 72 -12.69 -3.93 5.68
C SER A 72 -12.43 -3.11 4.43
N PHE A 73 -11.86 -3.75 3.39
CA PHE A 73 -11.63 -3.09 2.10
C PHE A 73 -12.93 -2.49 1.54
N CYS A 74 -14.04 -3.25 1.59
CA CYS A 74 -15.31 -2.78 1.07
C CYS A 74 -15.92 -1.65 1.92
N ALA A 75 -15.80 -1.72 3.24
CA ALA A 75 -16.25 -0.65 4.13
C ALA A 75 -15.47 0.64 3.91
N ASP A 76 -14.12 0.56 3.89
CA ASP A 76 -13.26 1.72 3.65
C ASP A 76 -13.43 2.32 2.25
N SER A 77 -13.68 1.47 1.25
CA SER A 77 -13.98 1.91 -0.12
C SER A 77 -15.32 2.60 -0.21
N ALA A 78 -16.35 2.11 0.47
CA ALA A 78 -17.67 2.71 0.48
C ALA A 78 -17.69 4.07 1.19
N GLU A 79 -16.90 4.25 2.23
CA GLU A 79 -16.72 5.54 2.90
C GLU A 79 -16.07 6.60 1.97
N ARG A 80 -15.17 6.17 1.07
CA ARG A 80 -14.50 7.06 0.10
C ARG A 80 -15.32 7.31 -1.17
N ASP A 81 -15.86 6.26 -1.77
CA ASP A 81 -16.64 6.31 -3.01
C ASP A 81 -17.64 5.14 -3.07
N PRO A 82 -18.88 5.35 -2.61
CA PRO A 82 -19.92 4.32 -2.63
C PRO A 82 -20.21 3.79 -4.04
N SER A 83 -20.18 4.69 -5.05
CA SER A 83 -20.51 4.33 -6.43
C SER A 83 -19.48 3.41 -7.07
N ARG A 84 -18.21 3.66 -6.81
CA ARG A 84 -17.10 2.80 -7.27
C ARG A 84 -17.11 1.46 -6.53
N THR A 85 -17.40 1.48 -5.22
CA THR A 85 -17.49 0.27 -4.40
C THR A 85 -18.59 -0.65 -4.89
N ALA A 86 -19.77 -0.13 -5.22
CA ALA A 86 -20.89 -0.92 -5.75
C ALA A 86 -20.56 -1.63 -7.08
N ARG A 87 -19.61 -1.10 -7.85
CA ARG A 87 -19.14 -1.72 -9.09
C ARG A 87 -17.98 -2.69 -8.90
N ASN A 88 -17.41 -2.79 -7.69
CA ASN A 88 -16.31 -3.70 -7.43
C ASN A 88 -16.84 -5.11 -7.14
N PRO A 89 -16.50 -6.14 -7.94
CA PRO A 89 -17.00 -7.50 -7.74
C PRO A 89 -16.66 -8.09 -6.36
N GLN A 90 -15.54 -7.68 -5.76
CA GLN A 90 -15.16 -8.07 -4.39
C GLN A 90 -16.18 -7.61 -3.34
N CYS A 91 -16.87 -6.50 -3.60
CA CYS A 91 -17.83 -5.90 -2.68
C CYS A 91 -19.29 -6.22 -3.06
N GLY A 92 -19.48 -7.09 -4.04
CA GLY A 92 -20.78 -7.57 -4.50
C GLY A 92 -21.45 -8.54 -3.53
N PRO A 93 -22.49 -9.27 -3.99
CA PRO A 93 -23.29 -10.16 -3.15
C PRO A 93 -22.53 -11.42 -2.70
N ARG A 94 -21.50 -11.86 -3.44
CA ARG A 94 -20.70 -13.02 -3.05
C ARG A 94 -19.90 -12.68 -1.79
N PRO A 95 -20.00 -13.49 -0.71
CA PRO A 95 -19.24 -13.27 0.51
C PRO A 95 -17.75 -13.60 0.30
N PHE A 96 -16.88 -12.74 0.79
CA PHE A 96 -15.45 -13.00 0.87
C PHE A 96 -14.94 -12.65 2.25
N SER A 97 -14.17 -13.54 2.86
CA SER A 97 -13.37 -13.28 4.05
C SER A 97 -12.01 -12.70 3.65
N PHE A 98 -10.92 -13.46 3.81
CA PHE A 98 -9.63 -13.08 3.25
C PHE A 98 -9.55 -13.42 1.76
N VAL A 99 -9.16 -12.44 0.95
CA VAL A 99 -8.84 -12.60 -0.47
C VAL A 99 -7.35 -12.38 -0.68
N VAL A 100 -6.80 -12.96 -1.74
CA VAL A 100 -5.43 -12.65 -2.12
C VAL A 100 -5.37 -11.25 -2.71
N HIS A 101 -4.55 -10.38 -2.10
CA HIS A 101 -4.18 -9.10 -2.68
C HIS A 101 -3.12 -9.34 -3.75
N GLY A 102 -2.01 -9.98 -3.38
CA GLY A 102 -0.93 -10.31 -4.28
C GLY A 102 0.13 -11.21 -3.67
N LEU A 103 1.14 -11.53 -4.47
CA LEU A 103 2.36 -12.22 -4.09
C LEU A 103 3.56 -11.39 -4.54
N TRP A 104 4.17 -10.67 -3.61
CA TRP A 104 5.14 -9.63 -3.94
C TRP A 104 6.58 -10.11 -3.80
N PRO A 105 7.38 -10.12 -4.87
CA PRO A 105 8.83 -10.26 -4.74
C PRO A 105 9.42 -9.18 -3.84
N GLN A 106 10.34 -9.54 -2.97
CA GLN A 106 10.97 -8.64 -2.00
C GLN A 106 12.48 -8.82 -2.00
N TYR A 107 13.22 -7.76 -1.67
CA TYR A 107 14.60 -7.84 -1.20
C TYR A 107 14.63 -7.94 0.32
N GLU A 108 15.76 -8.29 0.90
CA GLU A 108 15.92 -8.19 2.37
C GLU A 108 15.70 -6.73 2.85
N ARG A 109 15.94 -5.76 1.97
CA ARG A 109 15.61 -4.33 2.18
C ARG A 109 14.98 -3.76 0.91
N GLY A 110 13.73 -3.32 1.03
CA GLY A 110 12.96 -2.81 -0.11
C GLY A 110 12.38 -3.91 -1.00
N PHE A 111 11.89 -3.52 -2.15
CA PHE A 111 11.22 -4.43 -3.08
C PHE A 111 11.37 -3.93 -4.53
N PRO A 112 11.40 -4.85 -5.51
CA PRO A 112 11.31 -4.50 -6.91
C PRO A 112 9.87 -4.20 -7.31
N GLU A 113 9.70 -3.26 -8.23
CA GLU A 113 8.40 -2.99 -8.85
C GLU A 113 8.58 -2.56 -10.30
N TYR A 114 7.57 -2.83 -11.13
CA TYR A 114 7.54 -2.44 -12.54
C TYR A 114 8.80 -2.88 -13.33
N CYS A 115 9.26 -4.11 -13.10
CA CYS A 115 10.52 -4.61 -13.70
C CYS A 115 10.47 -4.76 -15.23
N GLN A 116 9.27 -4.74 -15.83
CA GLN A 116 9.07 -4.70 -17.27
C GLN A 116 8.02 -3.63 -17.61
N VAL A 117 8.39 -2.65 -18.40
CA VAL A 117 7.49 -1.57 -18.85
C VAL A 117 7.62 -1.40 -20.36
N PRO A 118 6.55 -1.65 -21.15
CA PRO A 118 5.24 -2.13 -20.71
C PRO A 118 5.27 -3.60 -20.24
N ALA A 119 4.40 -3.94 -19.30
CA ALA A 119 4.24 -5.33 -18.87
C ALA A 119 3.68 -6.19 -20.01
N PRO A 120 4.08 -7.46 -20.13
CA PRO A 120 3.45 -8.41 -21.05
C PRO A 120 1.94 -8.53 -20.80
N ARG A 121 1.15 -8.57 -21.87
CA ARG A 121 -0.32 -8.63 -21.77
C ARG A 121 -0.79 -9.90 -21.09
N LEU A 122 -1.69 -9.75 -20.11
CA LEU A 122 -2.35 -10.89 -19.51
C LEU A 122 -3.41 -11.50 -20.44
N ASN A 123 -3.40 -12.84 -20.51
CA ASN A 123 -4.47 -13.60 -21.14
C ASN A 123 -5.75 -13.51 -20.28
N ARG A 124 -6.91 -13.34 -20.93
CA ARG A 124 -8.22 -13.31 -20.23
C ARG A 124 -8.50 -14.60 -19.46
N ASN A 125 -8.00 -15.74 -19.92
CA ASN A 125 -8.16 -17.02 -19.23
C ASN A 125 -7.45 -17.00 -17.86
N ILE A 126 -6.26 -16.42 -17.77
CA ILE A 126 -5.54 -16.24 -16.49
C ILE A 126 -6.37 -15.39 -15.55
N VAL A 127 -6.86 -14.24 -16.04
CA VAL A 127 -7.71 -13.35 -15.22
C VAL A 127 -8.94 -14.09 -14.70
N SER A 128 -9.66 -14.80 -15.59
CA SER A 128 -10.86 -15.55 -15.20
C SER A 128 -10.55 -16.66 -14.20
N ALA A 129 -9.42 -17.36 -14.37
CA ALA A 129 -9.00 -18.44 -13.48
C ALA A 129 -8.61 -17.95 -12.06
N MET A 130 -8.31 -16.65 -11.89
CA MET A 130 -7.91 -16.09 -10.59
C MET A 130 -9.05 -15.45 -9.79
N LEU A 131 -10.25 -15.31 -10.37
CA LEU A 131 -11.37 -14.59 -9.72
C LEU A 131 -11.88 -15.26 -8.44
N ASP A 132 -11.56 -16.50 -8.19
CA ASP A 132 -11.86 -17.21 -6.95
C ASP A 132 -10.99 -16.74 -5.77
N LEU A 133 -9.73 -16.35 -6.04
CA LEU A 133 -8.76 -15.88 -5.06
C LEU A 133 -8.65 -14.35 -5.04
N MET A 134 -8.74 -13.72 -6.21
CA MET A 134 -8.58 -12.28 -6.45
C MET A 134 -9.83 -11.76 -7.19
N PRO A 135 -10.92 -11.45 -6.48
CA PRO A 135 -12.24 -11.28 -7.10
C PRO A 135 -12.40 -9.98 -7.92
N ALA A 136 -11.38 -9.14 -8.01
CA ALA A 136 -11.41 -7.90 -8.78
C ALA A 136 -10.43 -7.98 -9.97
N PRO A 137 -10.89 -8.06 -11.23
CA PRO A 137 -10.00 -8.10 -12.41
C PRO A 137 -8.97 -6.98 -12.46
N ALA A 138 -9.35 -5.76 -12.08
CA ALA A 138 -8.44 -4.62 -12.05
C ALA A 138 -7.25 -4.84 -11.10
N LEU A 139 -7.46 -5.56 -9.99
CA LEU A 139 -6.39 -5.92 -9.06
C LEU A 139 -5.43 -6.92 -9.72
N ILE A 140 -5.94 -7.93 -10.45
CA ILE A 140 -5.10 -8.93 -11.13
C ILE A 140 -4.15 -8.26 -12.13
N PHE A 141 -4.64 -7.30 -12.94
CA PHE A 141 -3.80 -6.53 -13.85
C PHE A 141 -2.76 -5.70 -13.10
N HIS A 142 -3.19 -4.99 -12.03
CA HIS A 142 -2.29 -4.17 -11.22
C HIS A 142 -1.16 -5.00 -10.59
N GLU A 143 -1.49 -6.16 -10.01
CA GLU A 143 -0.52 -7.05 -9.38
C GLU A 143 0.49 -7.63 -10.38
N TRP A 144 0.02 -7.94 -11.59
CA TRP A 144 0.92 -8.36 -12.66
C TRP A 144 1.87 -7.24 -13.08
N ASP A 145 1.33 -6.06 -13.40
CA ASP A 145 2.11 -4.93 -13.90
C ASP A 145 3.15 -4.44 -12.89
N ARG A 146 2.80 -4.45 -11.62
CA ARG A 146 3.66 -3.89 -10.58
C ARG A 146 4.62 -4.92 -9.97
N HIS A 147 4.14 -6.11 -9.69
CA HIS A 147 4.85 -7.12 -8.90
C HIS A 147 5.17 -8.38 -9.70
N GLY A 148 4.21 -8.88 -10.46
CA GLY A 148 4.36 -10.14 -11.19
C GLY A 148 5.52 -10.14 -12.18
N VAL A 149 5.68 -9.04 -12.93
CA VAL A 149 6.79 -8.86 -13.87
C VAL A 149 8.17 -8.88 -13.22
N CYS A 150 8.24 -8.69 -11.90
CA CYS A 150 9.50 -8.75 -11.14
C CYS A 150 9.86 -10.16 -10.70
N SER A 151 8.93 -11.11 -10.78
CA SER A 151 9.18 -12.50 -10.39
C SER A 151 10.14 -13.25 -11.33
N GLY A 152 10.32 -12.77 -12.57
CA GLY A 152 11.04 -13.47 -13.64
C GLY A 152 10.27 -14.64 -14.22
N LEU A 153 9.02 -14.86 -13.79
CA LEU A 153 8.14 -15.91 -14.28
C LEU A 153 7.27 -15.42 -15.45
N SER A 154 6.79 -16.35 -16.26
CA SER A 154 5.68 -16.05 -17.17
C SER A 154 4.41 -15.73 -16.37
N ALA A 155 3.44 -15.05 -16.97
CA ALA A 155 2.18 -14.72 -16.31
C ALA A 155 1.47 -15.98 -15.76
N ASP A 156 1.38 -17.05 -16.57
CA ASP A 156 0.78 -18.31 -16.13
C ASP A 156 1.50 -18.88 -14.89
N ALA A 157 2.84 -18.93 -14.93
CA ALA A 157 3.64 -19.45 -13.83
C ALA A 157 3.55 -18.57 -12.56
N TYR A 158 3.48 -17.25 -12.72
CA TYR A 158 3.31 -16.33 -11.57
C TYR A 158 1.95 -16.53 -10.89
N PHE A 159 0.86 -16.56 -11.64
CA PHE A 159 -0.47 -16.74 -11.05
C PHE A 159 -0.67 -18.15 -10.49
N GLU A 160 -0.05 -19.16 -11.09
CA GLU A 160 0.01 -20.50 -10.50
C GLU A 160 0.81 -20.50 -9.17
N THR A 161 1.89 -19.71 -9.10
CA THR A 161 2.67 -19.54 -7.86
C THR A 161 1.84 -18.83 -6.77
N ILE A 162 1.01 -17.84 -7.11
CA ILE A 162 0.03 -17.23 -6.19
C ILE A 162 -0.90 -18.32 -5.64
N ARG A 163 -1.45 -19.17 -6.50
CA ARG A 163 -2.36 -20.24 -6.09
C ARG A 163 -1.70 -21.22 -5.13
N LYS A 164 -0.46 -21.62 -5.43
CA LYS A 164 0.36 -22.47 -4.54
C LYS A 164 0.65 -21.78 -3.21
N ALA A 165 1.07 -20.52 -3.22
CA ALA A 165 1.33 -19.74 -2.01
C ALA A 165 0.09 -19.64 -1.12
N ARG A 166 -1.08 -19.37 -1.73
CA ARG A 166 -2.35 -19.33 -1.00
C ARG A 166 -2.72 -20.70 -0.40
N ALA A 167 -2.43 -21.78 -1.08
CA ALA A 167 -2.70 -23.15 -0.61
C ALA A 167 -1.83 -23.55 0.60
N VAL A 168 -0.62 -23.01 0.72
CA VAL A 168 0.27 -23.23 1.89
C VAL A 168 -0.31 -22.60 3.15
N VAL A 169 -0.99 -21.43 3.02
CA VAL A 169 -1.47 -20.66 4.17
C VAL A 169 -2.90 -21.04 4.53
N LYS A 170 -3.10 -21.48 5.77
CA LYS A 170 -4.41 -21.76 6.35
C LYS A 170 -4.97 -20.49 7.00
N ILE A 171 -6.17 -20.08 6.60
CA ILE A 171 -6.91 -19.04 7.30
C ILE A 171 -7.43 -19.61 8.63
N PRO A 172 -7.25 -18.91 9.76
CA PRO A 172 -7.81 -19.34 11.04
C PRO A 172 -9.33 -19.55 10.94
N PRO A 173 -9.87 -20.68 11.45
CA PRO A 173 -11.28 -21.03 11.28
C PRO A 173 -12.25 -19.93 11.74
N GLN A 174 -11.92 -19.21 12.82
CA GLN A 174 -12.75 -18.11 13.34
C GLN A 174 -12.90 -16.93 12.38
N TYR A 175 -12.06 -16.82 11.35
CA TYR A 175 -12.13 -15.75 10.34
C TYR A 175 -12.71 -16.22 9.00
N LEU A 176 -13.13 -17.47 8.85
CA LEU A 176 -13.68 -17.95 7.58
C LEU A 176 -15.07 -17.40 7.31
N ASP A 177 -15.91 -17.37 8.34
CA ASP A 177 -17.31 -16.95 8.25
C ASP A 177 -17.70 -16.11 9.47
N LEU A 178 -17.12 -14.92 9.55
CA LEU A 178 -17.37 -13.99 10.66
C LEU A 178 -18.76 -13.37 10.50
N SER A 179 -19.72 -13.78 11.33
CA SER A 179 -21.13 -13.34 11.26
C SER A 179 -21.41 -12.01 11.95
N ALA A 180 -20.57 -11.59 12.90
CA ALA A 180 -20.68 -10.32 13.62
C ALA A 180 -19.32 -9.58 13.60
N ALA A 181 -19.35 -8.26 13.81
CA ALA A 181 -18.10 -7.50 13.90
C ALA A 181 -17.28 -7.96 15.11
N LEU A 182 -15.98 -8.13 14.90
CA LEU A 182 -15.03 -8.54 15.93
C LEU A 182 -14.01 -7.43 16.14
N THR A 183 -13.72 -7.10 17.39
CA THR A 183 -12.58 -6.24 17.75
C THR A 183 -11.41 -7.12 18.11
N VAL A 184 -10.26 -6.86 17.52
CA VAL A 184 -9.02 -7.64 17.70
C VAL A 184 -7.83 -6.71 17.86
N THR A 185 -6.75 -7.21 18.44
CA THR A 185 -5.44 -6.58 18.32
C THR A 185 -4.65 -7.20 17.16
N PRO A 186 -3.63 -6.52 16.62
CA PRO A 186 -2.72 -7.12 15.63
C PRO A 186 -2.11 -8.44 16.13
N GLU A 187 -1.69 -8.48 17.39
CA GLU A 187 -1.06 -9.64 18.03
C GLU A 187 -2.03 -10.83 18.13
N GLU A 188 -3.31 -10.60 18.39
CA GLU A 188 -4.34 -11.66 18.40
C GLU A 188 -4.51 -12.27 17.00
N VAL A 189 -4.48 -11.43 15.95
CA VAL A 189 -4.57 -11.91 14.57
C VAL A 189 -3.31 -12.69 14.20
N GLU A 190 -2.13 -12.19 14.52
CA GLU A 190 -0.86 -12.88 14.29
C GLU A 190 -0.84 -14.24 15.00
N ALA A 191 -1.18 -14.27 16.30
CA ALA A 191 -1.23 -15.50 17.08
C ALA A 191 -2.21 -16.54 16.50
N ALA A 192 -3.37 -16.08 16.00
CA ALA A 192 -4.33 -16.95 15.34
C ALA A 192 -3.77 -17.58 14.06
N PHE A 193 -3.10 -16.78 13.22
CA PHE A 193 -2.45 -17.28 12.00
C PHE A 193 -1.29 -18.21 12.31
N ILE A 194 -0.43 -17.89 13.28
CA ILE A 194 0.70 -18.75 13.70
C ILE A 194 0.16 -20.09 14.20
N LYS A 195 -0.88 -20.10 15.04
CA LYS A 195 -1.53 -21.31 15.53
C LYS A 195 -2.09 -22.19 14.40
N ALA A 196 -2.66 -21.57 13.37
CA ALA A 196 -3.25 -22.29 12.22
C ALA A 196 -2.18 -22.81 11.25
N ASN A 197 -0.96 -22.27 11.28
CA ASN A 197 0.09 -22.54 10.30
C ASN A 197 1.39 -23.00 10.99
N PRO A 198 1.53 -24.29 11.33
CA PRO A 198 2.77 -24.81 11.93
C PRO A 198 4.00 -24.47 11.07
N GLY A 199 5.03 -23.90 11.70
CA GLY A 199 6.24 -23.41 11.05
C GLY A 199 6.24 -21.92 10.69
N LEU A 200 5.11 -21.21 10.78
CA LEU A 200 5.06 -19.77 10.73
C LEU A 200 5.50 -19.21 12.09
N SER A 201 6.48 -18.31 12.08
CA SER A 201 6.95 -17.61 13.29
C SER A 201 6.47 -16.15 13.32
N PRO A 202 6.53 -15.46 14.49
CA PRO A 202 6.19 -14.05 14.60
C PRO A 202 6.94 -13.15 13.60
N GLU A 203 8.22 -13.47 13.35
CA GLU A 203 9.06 -12.71 12.42
C GLU A 203 8.66 -12.90 10.94
N GLY A 204 7.77 -13.86 10.65
CA GLY A 204 7.32 -14.19 9.29
C GLY A 204 5.94 -13.66 8.95
N ILE A 205 5.30 -12.91 9.86
CA ILE A 205 3.96 -12.36 9.67
C ILE A 205 3.92 -10.88 10.07
N SER A 206 3.04 -10.12 9.44
CA SER A 206 2.82 -8.71 9.77
C SER A 206 1.37 -8.33 9.44
N ILE A 207 0.79 -7.50 10.29
CA ILE A 207 -0.56 -6.98 10.12
C ILE A 207 -0.49 -5.55 9.59
N SER A 208 -1.25 -5.24 8.55
CA SER A 208 -1.50 -3.85 8.17
C SER A 208 -2.91 -3.43 8.58
N CYS A 209 -3.08 -2.15 8.85
CA CYS A 209 -4.36 -1.60 9.26
C CYS A 209 -4.65 -0.26 8.57
N GLY A 210 -5.92 -0.01 8.35
CA GLY A 210 -6.45 1.31 8.03
C GLY A 210 -6.58 2.18 9.28
N SER A 211 -7.47 3.18 9.24
CA SER A 211 -7.69 4.06 10.39
C SER A 211 -8.29 3.35 11.60
N ARG A 212 -9.14 2.35 11.38
CA ARG A 212 -9.86 1.63 12.45
C ARG A 212 -10.03 0.14 12.18
N ARG A 213 -9.67 -0.35 11.00
CA ARG A 213 -9.99 -1.72 10.57
C ARG A 213 -8.73 -2.51 10.25
N LEU A 214 -8.82 -3.82 10.45
CA LEU A 214 -7.84 -4.76 9.92
C LEU A 214 -7.76 -4.58 8.40
N GLY A 215 -6.57 -4.34 7.87
CA GLY A 215 -6.31 -4.26 6.42
C GLY A 215 -5.89 -5.61 5.87
N ASP A 216 -4.59 -5.86 5.91
CA ASP A 216 -3.99 -7.06 5.34
C ASP A 216 -3.22 -7.86 6.39
N VAL A 217 -3.15 -9.16 6.15
CA VAL A 217 -2.17 -10.07 6.76
C VAL A 217 -1.12 -10.37 5.71
N LYS A 218 0.14 -10.10 6.04
CA LYS A 218 1.31 -10.32 5.18
C LYS A 218 2.11 -11.48 5.72
N ILE A 219 2.37 -12.47 4.89
CA ILE A 219 3.11 -13.68 5.27
C ILE A 219 4.30 -13.85 4.34
N CYS A 220 5.48 -13.97 4.95
CA CYS A 220 6.74 -14.09 4.23
C CYS A 220 7.03 -15.56 3.90
N LEU A 221 7.35 -15.78 2.63
CA LEU A 221 7.63 -17.10 2.08
C LEU A 221 8.97 -17.09 1.34
N THR A 222 9.73 -18.15 1.48
CA THR A 222 10.89 -18.37 0.60
C THR A 222 10.42 -18.45 -0.86
N ARG A 223 11.36 -18.45 -1.81
CA ARG A 223 11.03 -18.68 -3.24
C ARG A 223 10.39 -20.07 -3.47
N ASP A 224 10.66 -21.03 -2.58
CA ASP A 224 10.05 -22.38 -2.57
C ASP A 224 8.73 -22.44 -1.78
N LEU A 225 8.17 -21.28 -1.41
CA LEU A 225 6.91 -21.13 -0.68
C LEU A 225 6.91 -21.76 0.72
N LYS A 226 8.05 -21.82 1.42
CA LYS A 226 8.14 -22.18 2.85
C LYS A 226 8.09 -20.91 3.70
N PHE A 227 7.52 -20.99 4.89
CA PHE A 227 7.53 -19.87 5.84
C PHE A 227 8.96 -19.44 6.18
N ARG A 228 9.16 -18.12 6.29
CA ARG A 228 10.43 -17.52 6.70
C ARG A 228 10.23 -16.22 7.47
N GLY A 229 11.22 -15.79 8.22
CA GLY A 229 11.28 -14.47 8.80
C GLY A 229 11.54 -13.37 7.77
N CYS A 230 11.07 -12.14 8.06
CA CYS A 230 11.21 -10.96 7.20
C CYS A 230 11.12 -9.67 8.03
N GLU A 231 12.20 -9.33 8.71
CA GLU A 231 12.24 -8.20 9.65
C GLU A 231 11.74 -6.86 9.10
N GLU A 232 12.01 -6.57 7.82
CA GLU A 232 11.56 -5.30 7.25
C GLU A 232 10.03 -5.23 7.14
N ILE A 233 9.37 -6.33 6.85
CA ILE A 233 7.91 -6.42 6.76
C ILE A 233 7.30 -6.40 8.15
N GLU A 234 7.88 -7.17 9.09
CA GLU A 234 7.43 -7.26 10.47
C GLU A 234 7.51 -5.89 11.18
N ARG A 235 8.63 -5.15 11.06
CA ARG A 235 8.77 -3.80 11.64
C ARG A 235 7.70 -2.80 11.20
N ARG A 236 6.99 -3.06 10.11
CA ARG A 236 5.88 -2.24 9.59
C ARG A 236 4.52 -2.74 10.07
N THR A 237 4.49 -3.67 11.03
CA THR A 237 3.23 -4.16 11.58
C THR A 237 2.42 -3.01 12.22
N CYS A 238 1.11 -3.13 12.16
CA CYS A 238 0.18 -2.17 12.76
C CYS A 238 0.41 -2.08 14.27
N ARG A 239 0.47 -0.86 14.81
CA ARG A 239 0.69 -0.59 16.26
C ARG A 239 -0.56 -0.05 16.95
N ARG A 240 -1.74 -0.40 16.46
CA ARG A 240 -3.02 0.02 17.06
C ARG A 240 -3.50 -1.05 18.02
N ASP A 241 -4.00 -0.62 19.17
CA ASP A 241 -4.49 -1.54 20.20
C ASP A 241 -5.79 -2.25 19.82
N ASN A 242 -6.60 -1.67 18.92
CA ASN A 242 -7.90 -2.20 18.54
C ASN A 242 -8.15 -2.01 17.05
N LEU A 243 -8.46 -3.12 16.39
CA LEU A 243 -8.88 -3.16 14.99
C LEU A 243 -10.26 -3.79 14.88
N ILE A 244 -11.11 -3.20 14.08
CA ILE A 244 -12.41 -3.77 13.76
C ILE A 244 -12.26 -4.70 12.55
N MET A 245 -12.74 -5.91 12.67
CA MET A 245 -13.02 -6.81 11.56
C MET A 245 -14.53 -6.79 11.30
N PRO A 246 -15.02 -6.08 10.27
CA PRO A 246 -16.44 -6.16 9.90
C PRO A 246 -16.81 -7.59 9.53
N PRO A 247 -18.09 -7.99 9.69
CA PRO A 247 -18.54 -9.34 9.36
C PRO A 247 -18.42 -9.62 7.86
N VAL A 248 -18.28 -10.89 7.51
CA VAL A 248 -18.39 -11.36 6.13
C VAL A 248 -19.82 -11.14 5.67
N ARG A 249 -20.01 -10.46 4.54
CA ARG A 249 -21.34 -10.15 4.00
C ARG A 249 -22.07 -11.45 3.66
N GLY A 250 -23.32 -11.60 4.12
CA GLY A 250 -24.12 -12.81 3.92
C GLY A 250 -23.98 -13.87 5.01
N GLY A 251 -23.03 -13.75 5.92
CA GLY A 251 -22.93 -14.61 7.10
C GLY A 251 -23.87 -14.14 8.21
N GLY A 252 -25.17 -14.43 8.09
CA GLY A 252 -26.13 -13.98 9.12
C GLY A 252 -27.60 -14.06 8.71
N ALA A 253 -27.93 -14.92 7.76
CA ALA A 253 -29.29 -15.30 7.45
C ALA A 253 -29.40 -16.83 7.56
N GLY A 254 -29.48 -17.31 8.79
CA GLY A 254 -29.80 -18.65 9.17
C GLY A 254 -30.61 -18.60 10.44
#